data_ef1520937d69c285dce7d06092a36cbd
#
_entry.id   ef1520937d69c285dce7d06092a36cbd
#
_cell.length_a   1.000
_cell.length_b   1.000
_cell.length_c   1.000
_cell.angle_alpha   90.00
_cell.angle_beta   90.00
_cell.angle_gamma   90.00
#
_symmetry.space_group_name_H-M   'P 1'
#
loop_
_entity.id
_entity.type
_entity.pdbx_description
1 polymer ?
#
loop_
_entity_poly.entity_id
_entity_poly.type
_entity_poly.pdbx_seq_one_letter_code
_entity_poly.pdbx_strand_id
1 'polypeptide(L)'
;MDKSTDALKVGGEAYRLLLENDRVRVLELRMKPGAKMGMHSHPSVVAYSFGEAKNRWTLPDGKTEDMQLKAGQVIWSGPFTHAAENTGKTETHLLVVELKKI
;
A
#
# COMPACT_ATOMS: atom_id res chain seq x y z
N MET A 1 -6.04 -13.30 -8.21
CA MET A 1 -4.84 -12.74 -7.56
C MET A 1 -4.07 -13.87 -6.89
N ASP A 2 -2.78 -13.93 -7.13
CA ASP A 2 -1.91 -14.93 -6.50
C ASP A 2 -1.78 -14.60 -5.01
N LYS A 3 -2.12 -15.56 -4.15
CA LYS A 3 -2.05 -15.36 -2.70
C LYS A 3 -0.62 -15.15 -2.20
N SER A 4 0.39 -15.66 -2.92
CA SER A 4 1.79 -15.48 -2.51
C SER A 4 2.26 -14.03 -2.62
N THR A 5 1.60 -13.20 -3.42
CA THR A 5 1.92 -11.78 -3.58
C THR A 5 0.90 -10.87 -2.89
N ASP A 6 -0.01 -11.44 -2.11
CA ASP A 6 -0.98 -10.62 -1.37
C ASP A 6 -0.28 -9.63 -0.45
N ALA A 7 -0.74 -8.37 -0.47
CA ALA A 7 -0.11 -7.28 0.28
C ALA A 7 -0.02 -7.57 1.77
N LEU A 8 -1.09 -8.08 2.37
CA LEU A 8 -1.11 -8.37 3.81
C LEU A 8 -0.09 -9.45 4.16
N LYS A 9 0.08 -10.44 3.29
CA LYS A 9 1.03 -11.53 3.51
C LYS A 9 2.47 -11.07 3.33
N VAL A 10 2.76 -10.36 2.24
CA VAL A 10 4.12 -9.86 1.94
C VAL A 10 4.54 -8.76 2.92
N GLY A 11 3.63 -7.85 3.21
CA GLY A 11 3.92 -6.70 4.06
C GLY A 11 4.11 -7.03 5.54
N GLY A 12 3.63 -8.20 5.97
CA GLY A 12 3.83 -8.65 7.35
C GLY A 12 3.41 -7.59 8.38
N GLU A 13 4.35 -7.19 9.23
CA GLU A 13 4.08 -6.26 10.33
C GLU A 13 3.73 -4.85 9.87
N ALA A 14 4.07 -4.46 8.63
CA ALA A 14 3.72 -3.14 8.12
C ALA A 14 2.22 -2.98 7.90
N TYR A 15 1.51 -4.06 7.66
CA TYR A 15 0.06 -4.04 7.47
C TYR A 15 -0.67 -4.62 8.68
N ARG A 16 -1.76 -3.97 9.04
CA ARG A 16 -2.69 -4.47 10.05
C ARG A 16 -4.08 -4.56 9.45
N LEU A 17 -4.70 -5.75 9.55
CA LEU A 17 -6.07 -5.94 9.07
C LEU A 17 -7.03 -5.33 10.10
N LEU A 18 -7.85 -4.36 9.67
CA LEU A 18 -8.80 -3.67 10.53
C LEU A 18 -10.22 -4.19 10.36
N LEU A 19 -10.61 -4.52 9.12
CA LEU A 19 -11.95 -4.97 8.80
C LEU A 19 -11.89 -5.82 7.53
N GLU A 20 -12.67 -6.88 7.50
CA GLU A 20 -12.84 -7.66 6.28
C GLU A 20 -14.25 -8.21 6.21
N ASN A 21 -14.89 -8.07 5.06
CA ASN A 21 -16.17 -8.69 4.77
C ASN A 21 -16.18 -9.14 3.30
N ASP A 22 -17.33 -9.47 2.75
CA ASP A 22 -17.43 -9.94 1.36
C ASP A 22 -17.25 -8.82 0.33
N ARG A 23 -17.17 -7.56 0.74
CA ARG A 23 -17.07 -6.40 -0.14
C ARG A 23 -15.71 -5.73 -0.11
N VAL A 24 -15.10 -5.62 1.07
CA VAL A 24 -13.86 -4.87 1.26
C VAL A 24 -12.95 -5.57 2.23
N ARG A 25 -11.67 -5.23 2.13
CA ARG A 25 -10.65 -5.52 3.15
C ARG A 25 -9.96 -4.21 3.48
N VAL A 26 -10.04 -3.79 4.74
CA VAL A 26 -9.48 -2.51 5.18
C VAL A 26 -8.20 -2.78 5.97
N LEU A 27 -7.12 -2.19 5.50
CA LEU A 27 -5.78 -2.36 6.06
C LEU A 27 -5.25 -1.02 6.55
N GLU A 28 -4.49 -1.06 7.63
CA GLU A 28 -3.67 0.06 8.06
C GLU A 28 -2.22 -0.24 7.69
N LEU A 29 -1.57 0.70 6.99
CA LEU A 29 -0.17 0.57 6.61
C LEU A 29 0.66 1.54 7.41
N ARG A 30 1.75 1.04 8.01
CA ARG A 30 2.77 1.87 8.65
C ARG A 30 4.14 1.41 8.17
N MET A 31 4.91 2.34 7.60
CA MET A 31 6.29 2.08 7.16
C MET A 31 7.18 3.21 7.66
N LYS A 32 8.16 2.86 8.48
CA LYS A 32 9.14 3.82 8.96
C LYS A 32 10.05 4.29 7.83
N PRO A 33 10.69 5.48 7.95
CA PRO A 33 11.69 5.90 6.95
C PRO A 33 12.73 4.81 6.73
N GLY A 34 13.02 4.52 5.47
CA GLY A 34 13.97 3.48 5.08
C GLY A 34 13.37 2.08 5.01
N ALA A 35 12.16 1.87 5.50
CA ALA A 35 11.53 0.55 5.41
C ALA A 35 11.23 0.18 3.97
N LYS A 36 11.36 -1.10 3.65
CA LYS A 36 11.10 -1.65 2.33
C LYS A 36 10.08 -2.77 2.41
N MET A 37 9.29 -2.88 1.36
CA MET A 37 8.32 -3.96 1.22
C MET A 37 8.53 -4.62 -0.14
N GLY A 38 8.63 -5.95 -0.16
CA GLY A 38 8.82 -6.71 -1.38
C GLY A 38 7.64 -6.61 -2.33
N MET A 39 7.81 -7.17 -3.51
CA MET A 39 6.79 -7.15 -4.55
C MET A 39 5.49 -7.78 -4.03
N HIS A 40 4.40 -7.02 -4.14
CA HIS A 40 3.09 -7.44 -3.66
C HIS A 40 2.00 -6.87 -4.56
N SER A 41 0.82 -7.47 -4.50
CA SER A 41 -0.30 -7.11 -5.36
C SER A 41 -1.49 -6.64 -4.54
N HIS A 42 -2.22 -5.68 -5.11
CA HIS A 42 -3.49 -5.18 -4.58
C HIS A 42 -4.58 -5.30 -5.64
N PRO A 43 -5.84 -5.55 -5.25
CA PRO A 43 -6.97 -5.26 -6.12
C PRO A 43 -7.15 -3.75 -6.23
N SER A 44 -8.26 -3.29 -6.79
CA SER A 44 -8.58 -1.87 -6.76
C SER A 44 -8.64 -1.36 -5.33
N VAL A 45 -8.08 -0.18 -5.09
CA VAL A 45 -7.99 0.39 -3.74
C VAL A 45 -8.41 1.85 -3.72
N VAL A 46 -8.94 2.26 -2.57
CA VAL A 46 -9.01 3.66 -2.14
C VAL A 46 -8.11 3.77 -0.91
N ALA A 47 -7.22 4.74 -0.90
CA ALA A 47 -6.32 4.93 0.24
C ALA A 47 -6.38 6.37 0.72
N TYR A 48 -6.25 6.53 2.05
CA TYR A 48 -6.22 7.81 2.74
C TYR A 48 -4.89 7.93 3.46
N SER A 49 -4.19 9.06 3.26
CA SER A 49 -2.92 9.30 3.92
C SER A 49 -3.13 10.16 5.17
N PHE A 50 -2.72 9.63 6.34
CA PHE A 50 -2.86 10.37 7.60
C PHE A 50 -1.83 11.48 7.74
N GLY A 51 -0.66 11.31 7.10
CA GLY A 51 0.41 12.31 7.15
C GLY A 51 1.11 12.43 5.81
N GLU A 52 2.12 13.30 5.76
CA GLU A 52 2.96 13.38 4.57
C GLU A 52 3.75 12.08 4.42
N ALA A 53 3.85 11.60 3.17
CA ALA A 53 4.60 10.40 2.86
C ALA A 53 5.33 10.55 1.54
N LYS A 54 6.53 9.97 1.45
CA LYS A 54 7.29 9.91 0.22
C LYS A 54 7.81 8.49 0.06
N ASN A 55 7.36 7.85 -1.00
CA ASN A 55 7.71 6.46 -1.27
C ASN A 55 8.24 6.32 -2.68
N ARG A 56 9.09 5.32 -2.88
CA ARG A 56 9.46 4.87 -4.22
C ARG A 56 8.81 3.52 -4.47
N TRP A 57 8.06 3.43 -5.55
CA TRP A 57 7.45 2.20 -6.00
C TRP A 57 8.31 1.61 -7.11
N THR A 58 8.55 0.30 -7.04
CA THR A 58 9.22 -0.45 -8.11
C THR A 58 8.19 -1.34 -8.77
N LEU A 59 8.04 -1.19 -10.08
CA LEU A 59 7.08 -1.96 -10.87
C LEU A 59 7.69 -3.31 -11.29
N PRO A 60 6.86 -4.28 -11.71
CA PRO A 60 7.39 -5.60 -12.09
C PRO A 60 8.44 -5.57 -13.20
N ASP A 61 8.42 -4.57 -14.08
CA ASP A 61 9.41 -4.41 -15.15
C ASP A 61 10.70 -3.73 -14.68
N GLY A 62 10.80 -3.39 -13.37
CA GLY A 62 11.97 -2.74 -12.80
C GLY A 62 11.94 -1.22 -12.84
N LYS A 63 10.96 -0.62 -13.50
CA LYS A 63 10.80 0.84 -13.48
C LYS A 63 10.39 1.31 -12.11
N THR A 64 10.80 2.53 -11.77
CA THR A 64 10.44 3.13 -10.47
C THR A 64 9.60 4.37 -10.66
N GLU A 65 8.74 4.63 -9.68
CA GLU A 65 7.92 5.84 -9.60
C GLU A 65 8.04 6.41 -8.20
N ASP A 66 8.27 7.71 -8.11
CA ASP A 66 8.26 8.39 -6.82
C ASP A 66 6.85 8.88 -6.54
N MET A 67 6.35 8.52 -5.36
CA MET A 67 5.01 8.90 -4.89
C MET A 67 5.15 9.85 -3.72
N GLN A 68 4.47 10.98 -3.79
CA GLN A 68 4.42 11.94 -2.70
C GLN A 68 2.96 12.17 -2.33
N LEU A 69 2.64 11.97 -1.05
CA LEU A 69 1.29 12.12 -0.52
C LEU A 69 1.27 13.22 0.54
N LYS A 70 0.21 13.98 0.54
CA LYS A 70 -0.05 14.99 1.58
C LYS A 70 -0.96 14.42 2.64
N ALA A 71 -0.88 14.98 3.84
CA ALA A 71 -1.82 14.64 4.90
C ALA A 71 -3.25 14.91 4.44
N GLY A 72 -4.13 13.93 4.63
CA GLY A 72 -5.54 14.02 4.23
C GLY A 72 -5.81 13.70 2.76
N GLN A 73 -4.79 13.36 1.99
CA GLN A 73 -4.97 13.04 0.58
C GLN A 73 -5.61 11.68 0.41
N VAL A 74 -6.56 11.60 -0.53
CA VAL A 74 -7.22 10.36 -0.92
C VAL A 74 -6.77 9.99 -2.33
N ILE A 75 -6.39 8.74 -2.53
CA ILE A 75 -6.01 8.25 -3.85
C ILE A 75 -6.84 7.04 -4.24
N TRP A 76 -7.01 6.86 -5.55
CA TRP A 76 -7.64 5.70 -6.16
C TRP A 76 -6.64 5.00 -7.08
N SER A 77 -6.66 3.68 -7.08
CA SER A 77 -5.91 2.90 -8.06
C SER A 77 -6.70 1.64 -8.44
N GLY A 78 -6.66 1.28 -9.73
CA GLY A 78 -7.05 -0.05 -10.17
C GLY A 78 -6.05 -1.09 -9.67
N PRO A 79 -6.25 -2.38 -10.01
CA PRO A 79 -5.33 -3.44 -9.56
C PRO A 79 -3.89 -3.17 -9.99
N PHE A 80 -2.94 -3.42 -9.09
CA PHE A 80 -1.52 -3.17 -9.38
C PHE A 80 -0.63 -4.09 -8.56
N THR A 81 0.62 -4.22 -9.04
CA THR A 81 1.68 -4.98 -8.38
C THR A 81 2.90 -4.09 -8.28
N HIS A 82 3.51 -4.00 -7.11
CA HIS A 82 4.69 -3.17 -6.90
C HIS A 82 5.45 -3.60 -5.65
N ALA A 83 6.72 -3.18 -5.58
CA ALA A 83 7.46 -3.10 -4.32
C ALA A 83 7.44 -1.64 -3.87
N ALA A 84 7.67 -1.40 -2.58
CA ALA A 84 7.62 -0.06 -2.02
C ALA A 84 8.79 0.17 -1.06
N GLU A 85 9.26 1.42 -1.02
CA GLU A 85 10.27 1.86 -0.07
C GLU A 85 9.88 3.24 0.43
N ASN A 86 9.94 3.45 1.75
CA ASN A 86 9.77 4.80 2.30
C ASN A 86 11.08 5.56 2.15
N THR A 87 11.11 6.49 1.19
CA THR A 87 12.28 7.32 0.89
C THR A 87 12.21 8.70 1.55
N GLY A 88 11.16 8.94 2.34
CA GLY A 88 10.95 10.19 3.04
C GLY A 88 11.54 10.21 4.43
N LYS A 89 11.21 11.25 5.19
CA LYS A 89 11.69 11.48 6.55
C LYS A 89 10.63 11.17 7.61
N THR A 90 9.39 10.93 7.19
CA THR A 90 8.28 10.64 8.08
C THR A 90 7.73 9.25 7.82
N GLU A 91 7.05 8.69 8.81
CA GLU A 91 6.39 7.41 8.66
C GLU A 91 5.29 7.48 7.59
N THR A 92 5.27 6.52 6.68
CA THR A 92 4.12 6.33 5.79
C THR A 92 3.00 5.68 6.61
N HIS A 93 1.87 6.37 6.72
CA HIS A 93 0.72 5.90 7.48
C HIS A 93 -0.53 6.07 6.64
N LEU A 94 -1.05 4.97 6.13
CA LEU A 94 -2.19 4.96 5.22
C LEU A 94 -3.30 4.07 5.76
N LEU A 95 -4.53 4.47 5.45
CA LEU A 95 -5.68 3.57 5.51
C LEU A 95 -5.93 3.10 4.07
N VAL A 96 -5.90 1.80 3.84
CA VAL A 96 -6.04 1.21 2.50
C VAL A 96 -7.31 0.38 2.48
N VAL A 97 -8.25 0.75 1.61
CA VAL A 97 -9.49 0.00 1.42
C VAL A 97 -9.37 -0.76 0.11
N GLU A 98 -9.20 -2.08 0.21
CA GLU A 98 -9.16 -2.97 -0.95
C GLU A 98 -10.58 -3.41 -1.30
N LEU A 99 -10.96 -3.24 -2.57
CA LEU A 99 -12.29 -3.60 -3.03
C LEU A 99 -12.28 -5.02 -3.56
N LYS A 100 -13.19 -5.85 -3.03
CA LYS A 100 -13.33 -7.23 -3.51
C LYS A 100 -14.26 -7.28 -4.71
N LYS A 101 -13.99 -8.19 -5.61
CA LYS A 101 -14.94 -8.49 -6.69
C LYS A 101 -16.12 -9.26 -6.13
N ILE A 102 -17.28 -8.91 -6.62
CA ILE A 102 -18.52 -9.59 -6.23
C ILE A 102 -19.01 -10.39 -7.43
#